data_23afd94e6bc553a368112796ebb44baf
#
_entry.id   23afd94e6bc553a368112796ebb44baf
#
_cell.length_a   1.000
_cell.length_b   1.000
_cell.length_c   1.000
_cell.angle_alpha   90.00
_cell.angle_beta   90.00
_cell.angle_gamma   90.00
#
_symmetry.space_group_name_H-M   'P 1'
#
loop_
_entity.id
_entity.type
_entity.pdbx_description
1 polymer ?
#
loop_
_entity_poly.entity_id
_entity_poly.type
_entity_poly.pdbx_seq_one_letter_code
_entity_poly.pdbx_strand_id
1 'polypeptide(L)'
;MRGTHERNGMSPAMKMADLLDADFSLLGVFYRMGLSLGFGEESVGEVCEKAGVDAETFLLICRVHMMDGYRPSREALQNADLSAILEYLRKSHNYYTKVMLPDLENALEEMIVPCEDQQKRVIRRFFFDYRQELLTHFAYEEETVFPYVEEMLNSQDGNSFTIGEYEQNHSNIEEKLTDLKYLVMMYLPAPCNQQDAYRVLFYLSSLRQDLAKHTLIEDEILVPMVVRMEEVVAAARPEGEELSAREKEILVSVAKGKLNKEIADEYNISIYTVITHRKNITRKTGIKTVAGLTVYALLNNLIDMNSVE
;
A
#
# COMPACT_ATOMS: atom_id res chain seq x y z
N MET A 1 27.72 23.88 6.48
CA MET A 1 26.55 24.11 7.32
C MET A 1 25.58 25.06 6.62
N ARG A 2 24.89 24.58 5.60
CA ARG A 2 23.75 25.25 4.94
C ARG A 2 22.71 24.16 4.76
N GLY A 3 21.55 24.26 5.38
CA GLY A 3 20.47 23.38 4.96
C GLY A 3 19.57 22.75 6.01
N THR A 4 19.42 23.28 7.21
CA THR A 4 18.46 22.74 8.21
C THR A 4 17.27 23.68 8.50
N HIS A 5 17.27 24.92 8.02
CA HIS A 5 16.18 25.87 8.28
C HIS A 5 15.19 26.08 7.12
N GLU A 6 15.51 25.64 5.87
CA GLU A 6 14.65 25.87 4.71
C GLU A 6 13.67 24.71 4.42
N ARG A 7 13.89 23.52 4.97
CA ARG A 7 13.03 22.34 4.70
C ARG A 7 11.62 22.41 5.32
N ASN A 8 11.41 23.24 6.32
CA ASN A 8 10.08 23.46 6.93
C ASN A 8 9.21 24.49 6.18
N GLY A 9 9.70 25.07 5.08
CA GLY A 9 9.05 26.16 4.35
C GLY A 9 8.37 25.77 3.03
N MET A 10 8.17 24.47 2.73
CA MET A 10 7.43 24.08 1.53
C MET A 10 5.98 24.56 1.60
N SER A 11 5.62 25.43 0.66
CA SER A 11 4.28 26.01 0.57
C SER A 11 3.88 26.21 -0.90
N PRO A 12 2.58 26.31 -1.21
CA PRO A 12 2.11 26.59 -2.57
C PRO A 12 2.67 27.90 -3.18
N ALA A 13 3.12 28.83 -2.34
CA ALA A 13 3.68 30.12 -2.79
C ALA A 13 5.16 30.03 -3.19
N MET A 14 5.88 28.94 -2.87
CA MET A 14 7.27 28.78 -3.30
C MET A 14 7.36 28.55 -4.81
N LYS A 15 8.49 28.90 -5.43
CA LYS A 15 8.71 28.62 -6.85
C LYS A 15 8.86 27.13 -7.08
N MET A 16 8.25 26.60 -8.13
CA MET A 16 8.36 25.19 -8.51
C MET A 16 9.82 24.82 -8.85
N ALA A 17 10.56 25.74 -9.48
CA ALA A 17 11.98 25.53 -9.78
C ALA A 17 12.82 25.34 -8.50
N ASP A 18 12.57 26.13 -7.45
CA ASP A 18 13.32 26.02 -6.19
C ASP A 18 13.02 24.70 -5.47
N LEU A 19 11.78 24.21 -5.55
CA LEU A 19 11.40 22.90 -5.00
C LEU A 19 12.15 21.76 -5.71
N LEU A 20 12.18 21.77 -7.04
CA LEU A 20 12.85 20.73 -7.82
C LEU A 20 14.37 20.80 -7.68
N ASP A 21 14.96 22.00 -7.61
CA ASP A 21 16.41 22.18 -7.40
C ASP A 21 16.87 21.72 -6.01
N ALA A 22 15.98 21.78 -5.03
CA ALA A 22 16.25 21.27 -3.70
C ALA A 22 16.39 19.73 -3.65
N ASP A 23 15.64 19.01 -4.50
CA ASP A 23 15.74 17.55 -4.61
C ASP A 23 15.26 17.05 -5.99
N PHE A 24 16.20 16.67 -6.85
CA PHE A 24 15.89 16.13 -8.19
C PHE A 24 15.20 14.75 -8.16
N SER A 25 15.14 14.04 -7.04
CA SER A 25 14.36 12.82 -6.93
C SER A 25 12.86 13.07 -7.13
N LEU A 26 12.40 14.30 -6.92
CA LEU A 26 11.02 14.74 -7.16
C LEU A 26 10.59 14.68 -8.63
N LEU A 27 11.51 14.52 -9.59
CA LEU A 27 11.13 14.31 -11.01
C LEU A 27 10.18 13.12 -11.18
N GLY A 28 10.38 12.05 -10.40
CA GLY A 28 9.46 10.92 -10.38
C GLY A 28 8.07 11.29 -9.87
N VAL A 29 7.98 12.17 -8.86
CA VAL A 29 6.71 12.69 -8.34
C VAL A 29 6.03 13.57 -9.40
N PHE A 30 6.76 14.48 -10.02
CA PHE A 30 6.24 15.34 -11.10
C PHE A 30 5.63 14.54 -12.23
N TYR A 31 6.37 13.53 -12.71
CA TYR A 31 5.90 12.66 -13.77
C TYR A 31 4.59 11.94 -13.42
N ARG A 32 4.51 11.35 -12.21
CA ARG A 32 3.33 10.61 -11.75
C ARG A 32 2.13 11.50 -11.45
N MET A 33 2.39 12.72 -10.97
CA MET A 33 1.33 13.71 -10.74
C MET A 33 0.90 14.44 -12.04
N GLY A 34 1.57 14.16 -13.19
CA GLY A 34 1.24 14.75 -14.47
C GLY A 34 1.68 16.21 -14.62
N LEU A 35 2.67 16.64 -13.84
CA LEU A 35 3.20 18.00 -13.91
C LEU A 35 4.17 18.14 -15.09
N SER A 36 3.97 19.15 -15.91
CA SER A 36 4.83 19.43 -17.06
C SER A 36 6.02 20.29 -16.66
N LEU A 37 7.19 20.01 -17.25
CA LEU A 37 8.36 20.88 -17.14
C LEU A 37 8.18 22.14 -17.98
N GLY A 38 9.03 23.15 -17.74
CA GLY A 38 8.95 24.43 -18.44
C GLY A 38 8.07 25.48 -17.74
N PHE A 39 7.90 25.32 -16.43
CA PHE A 39 7.07 26.17 -15.56
C PHE A 39 7.66 27.58 -15.29
N GLY A 40 8.87 27.90 -15.77
CA GLY A 40 9.49 29.22 -15.60
C GLY A 40 9.59 29.68 -14.15
N GLU A 41 9.05 30.85 -13.85
CA GLU A 41 9.05 31.45 -12.51
C GLU A 41 7.79 31.12 -11.68
N GLU A 42 6.95 30.21 -12.16
CA GLU A 42 5.67 29.89 -11.53
C GLU A 42 5.84 29.26 -10.15
N SER A 43 4.90 29.55 -9.28
CA SER A 43 4.80 28.92 -7.96
C SER A 43 4.27 27.48 -8.06
N VAL A 44 4.48 26.71 -7.00
CA VAL A 44 3.92 25.35 -6.87
C VAL A 44 2.40 25.37 -7.05
N GLY A 45 1.71 26.33 -6.42
CA GLY A 45 0.27 26.46 -6.54
C GLY A 45 -0.20 26.69 -7.98
N GLU A 46 0.46 27.61 -8.72
CA GLU A 46 0.11 27.92 -10.11
C GLU A 46 0.34 26.73 -11.06
N VAL A 47 1.44 26.00 -10.87
CA VAL A 47 1.73 24.79 -11.68
C VAL A 47 0.74 23.68 -11.38
N CYS A 48 0.44 23.45 -10.10
CA CYS A 48 -0.54 22.45 -9.68
C CYS A 48 -1.96 22.79 -10.19
N GLU A 49 -2.39 24.04 -10.07
CA GLU A 49 -3.68 24.51 -10.57
C GLU A 49 -3.84 24.25 -12.07
N LYS A 50 -2.81 24.57 -12.88
CA LYS A 50 -2.81 24.33 -14.34
C LYS A 50 -2.89 22.84 -14.69
N ALA A 51 -2.33 21.97 -13.84
CA ALA A 51 -2.35 20.53 -14.03
C ALA A 51 -3.61 19.86 -13.43
N GLY A 52 -4.47 20.61 -12.74
CA GLY A 52 -5.62 20.07 -12.01
C GLY A 52 -5.23 19.21 -10.80
N VAL A 53 -4.07 19.50 -10.19
CA VAL A 53 -3.52 18.76 -9.04
C VAL A 53 -3.73 19.59 -7.77
N ASP A 54 -4.15 18.96 -6.69
CA ASP A 54 -4.19 19.62 -5.38
C ASP A 54 -2.78 19.88 -4.85
N ALA A 55 -2.45 21.16 -4.63
CA ALA A 55 -1.11 21.59 -4.25
C ALA A 55 -0.68 21.10 -2.86
N GLU A 56 -1.61 20.96 -1.91
CA GLU A 56 -1.29 20.44 -0.57
C GLU A 56 -1.00 18.94 -0.61
N THR A 57 -1.75 18.16 -1.38
CA THR A 57 -1.49 16.73 -1.62
C THR A 57 -0.16 16.52 -2.32
N PHE A 58 0.13 17.32 -3.36
CA PHE A 58 1.43 17.29 -4.04
C PHE A 58 2.58 17.56 -3.06
N LEU A 59 2.49 18.63 -2.26
CA LEU A 59 3.51 18.99 -1.28
C LEU A 59 3.62 17.96 -0.16
N LEU A 60 2.53 17.29 0.22
CA LEU A 60 2.55 16.20 1.20
C LEU A 60 3.41 15.04 0.69
N ILE A 61 3.20 14.62 -0.57
CA ILE A 61 4.01 13.58 -1.22
C ILE A 61 5.48 14.02 -1.33
N CYS A 62 5.73 15.27 -1.72
CA CYS A 62 7.10 15.83 -1.77
C CYS A 62 7.81 15.76 -0.40
N ARG A 63 7.11 16.10 0.70
CA ARG A 63 7.68 16.02 2.05
C ARG A 63 8.10 14.60 2.41
N VAL A 64 7.30 13.58 2.08
CA VAL A 64 7.67 12.17 2.28
C VAL A 64 8.91 11.80 1.49
N HIS A 65 9.05 12.29 0.26
CA HIS A 65 10.24 12.03 -0.57
C HIS A 65 11.50 12.70 -0.03
N MET A 66 11.41 13.97 0.38
CA MET A 66 12.57 14.79 0.74
C MET A 66 13.03 14.65 2.20
N MET A 67 12.12 14.29 3.10
CA MET A 67 12.37 14.34 4.55
C MET A 67 12.37 12.93 5.13
N ASP A 68 13.55 12.43 5.51
CA ASP A 68 13.63 11.13 6.19
C ASP A 68 12.92 11.16 7.54
N GLY A 69 12.05 10.16 7.77
CA GLY A 69 11.25 10.07 9.00
C GLY A 69 10.13 11.10 9.11
N TYR A 70 9.75 11.74 8.00
CA TYR A 70 8.60 12.63 7.98
C TYR A 70 7.32 11.85 8.30
N ARG A 71 6.56 12.38 9.25
CA ARG A 71 5.22 11.88 9.61
C ARG A 71 4.21 13.01 9.41
N PRO A 72 3.21 12.82 8.57
CA PRO A 72 2.18 13.82 8.34
C PRO A 72 1.42 14.17 9.61
N SER A 73 1.12 15.43 9.79
CA SER A 73 0.20 15.85 10.86
C SER A 73 -1.23 15.42 10.52
N ARG A 74 -2.08 15.31 11.54
CA ARG A 74 -3.50 15.01 11.36
C ARG A 74 -4.18 16.01 10.41
N GLU A 75 -3.82 17.27 10.49
CA GLU A 75 -4.34 18.34 9.63
C GLU A 75 -3.90 18.15 8.16
N ALA A 76 -2.64 17.80 7.91
CA ALA A 76 -2.13 17.51 6.57
C ALA A 76 -2.88 16.34 5.91
N LEU A 77 -3.16 15.26 6.67
CA LEU A 77 -3.94 14.12 6.18
C LEU A 77 -5.41 14.47 5.95
N GLN A 78 -5.98 15.41 6.71
CA GLN A 78 -7.37 15.85 6.51
C GLN A 78 -7.57 16.67 5.24
N ASN A 79 -6.55 17.42 4.86
CA ASN A 79 -6.59 18.32 3.71
C ASN A 79 -6.11 17.64 2.41
N ALA A 80 -5.54 16.45 2.50
CA ALA A 80 -5.06 15.70 1.33
C ALA A 80 -6.20 15.03 0.56
N ASP A 81 -6.07 15.00 -0.76
CA ASP A 81 -6.97 14.28 -1.67
C ASP A 81 -6.56 12.81 -1.78
N LEU A 82 -7.34 11.94 -1.14
CA LEU A 82 -7.12 10.51 -1.15
C LEU A 82 -7.22 9.89 -2.55
N SER A 83 -8.09 10.42 -3.43
CA SER A 83 -8.20 9.96 -4.82
C SER A 83 -6.92 10.25 -5.60
N ALA A 84 -6.33 11.44 -5.41
CA ALA A 84 -5.06 11.81 -6.04
C ALA A 84 -3.90 10.94 -5.52
N ILE A 85 -3.91 10.56 -4.24
CA ILE A 85 -2.94 9.63 -3.65
C ILE A 85 -3.05 8.25 -4.29
N LEU A 86 -4.26 7.69 -4.41
CA LEU A 86 -4.47 6.40 -5.07
C LEU A 86 -4.00 6.43 -6.53
N GLU A 87 -4.30 7.50 -7.26
CA GLU A 87 -3.85 7.65 -8.65
C GLU A 87 -2.33 7.72 -8.74
N TYR A 88 -1.68 8.43 -7.81
CA TYR A 88 -0.21 8.49 -7.71
C TYR A 88 0.39 7.09 -7.49
N LEU A 89 -0.15 6.30 -6.56
CA LEU A 89 0.31 4.93 -6.28
C LEU A 89 0.13 4.03 -7.51
N ARG A 90 -1.02 4.07 -8.20
CA ARG A 90 -1.25 3.34 -9.47
C ARG A 90 -0.28 3.72 -10.57
N LYS A 91 -0.01 5.00 -10.73
CA LYS A 91 0.99 5.48 -11.70
C LYS A 91 2.40 5.03 -11.32
N SER A 92 2.69 4.88 -10.04
CA SER A 92 3.94 4.31 -9.55
C SER A 92 4.07 2.83 -9.94
N HIS A 93 3.04 2.01 -9.72
CA HIS A 93 3.01 0.60 -10.16
C HIS A 93 3.23 0.48 -11.68
N ASN A 94 2.56 1.31 -12.46
CA ASN A 94 2.75 1.35 -13.91
C ASN A 94 4.19 1.71 -14.30
N TYR A 95 4.80 2.69 -13.62
CA TYR A 95 6.18 3.09 -13.86
C TYR A 95 7.16 1.96 -13.52
N TYR A 96 6.99 1.30 -12.38
CA TYR A 96 7.85 0.18 -11.98
C TYR A 96 7.73 -1.00 -12.95
N THR A 97 6.52 -1.37 -13.32
CA THR A 97 6.27 -2.57 -14.13
C THR A 97 6.56 -2.37 -15.62
N LYS A 98 6.33 -1.17 -16.16
CA LYS A 98 6.44 -0.90 -17.60
C LYS A 98 7.75 -0.19 -18.00
N VAL A 99 8.47 0.42 -17.04
CA VAL A 99 9.70 1.16 -17.32
C VAL A 99 10.86 0.58 -16.52
N MET A 100 10.83 0.68 -15.20
CA MET A 100 11.99 0.35 -14.35
C MET A 100 12.40 -1.11 -14.40
N LEU A 101 11.43 -2.05 -14.27
CA LEU A 101 11.74 -3.48 -14.32
C LEU A 101 12.24 -3.94 -15.70
N PRO A 102 11.64 -3.54 -16.84
CA PRO A 102 12.19 -3.84 -18.16
C PRO A 102 13.59 -3.27 -18.39
N ASP A 103 13.87 -2.02 -17.96
CA ASP A 103 15.19 -1.42 -18.11
C ASP A 103 16.24 -2.14 -17.26
N LEU A 104 15.90 -2.51 -16.01
CA LEU A 104 16.75 -3.32 -15.15
C LEU A 104 17.01 -4.70 -15.75
N GLU A 105 15.96 -5.38 -16.28
CA GLU A 105 16.08 -6.69 -16.91
C GLU A 105 17.03 -6.64 -18.13
N ASN A 106 16.87 -5.64 -18.99
CA ASN A 106 17.74 -5.43 -20.13
C ASN A 106 19.20 -5.20 -19.71
N ALA A 107 19.42 -4.35 -18.70
CA ALA A 107 20.78 -4.11 -18.18
C ALA A 107 21.40 -5.36 -17.56
N LEU A 108 20.60 -6.18 -16.84
CA LEU A 108 21.04 -7.47 -16.29
C LEU A 108 21.43 -8.44 -17.41
N GLU A 109 20.61 -8.57 -18.46
CA GLU A 109 20.89 -9.44 -19.59
C GLU A 109 22.20 -9.03 -20.31
N GLU A 110 22.42 -7.74 -20.56
CA GLU A 110 23.66 -7.22 -21.16
C GLU A 110 24.86 -7.49 -20.24
N MET A 111 24.72 -7.29 -18.94
CA MET A 111 25.77 -7.56 -17.97
C MET A 111 26.25 -9.00 -17.97
N ILE A 112 25.33 -9.96 -18.08
CA ILE A 112 25.65 -11.39 -17.99
C ILE A 112 26.01 -12.04 -19.33
N VAL A 113 25.95 -11.33 -20.47
CA VAL A 113 26.29 -11.88 -21.80
C VAL A 113 27.59 -12.68 -21.81
N PRO A 114 28.72 -12.19 -21.24
CA PRO A 114 29.98 -12.92 -21.27
C PRO A 114 30.13 -13.98 -20.17
N CYS A 115 29.15 -14.13 -19.27
CA CYS A 115 29.21 -15.07 -18.16
C CYS A 115 28.93 -16.52 -18.60
N GLU A 116 29.28 -17.52 -17.78
CA GLU A 116 28.97 -18.91 -18.01
C GLU A 116 27.45 -19.18 -17.88
N ASP A 117 26.95 -20.19 -18.60
CA ASP A 117 25.50 -20.50 -18.65
C ASP A 117 24.90 -20.81 -17.26
N GLN A 118 25.68 -21.39 -16.35
CA GLN A 118 25.23 -21.64 -14.99
C GLN A 118 25.03 -20.34 -14.22
N GLN A 119 25.94 -19.38 -14.35
CA GLN A 119 25.86 -18.06 -13.72
C GLN A 119 24.66 -17.27 -14.26
N LYS A 120 24.46 -17.28 -15.60
CA LYS A 120 23.32 -16.66 -16.26
C LYS A 120 21.99 -17.19 -15.69
N ARG A 121 21.86 -18.52 -15.58
CA ARG A 121 20.63 -19.14 -15.05
C ARG A 121 20.34 -18.71 -13.62
N VAL A 122 21.34 -18.63 -12.76
CA VAL A 122 21.16 -18.23 -11.35
C VAL A 122 20.71 -16.78 -11.24
N ILE A 123 21.36 -15.85 -11.95
CA ILE A 123 21.01 -14.42 -11.92
C ILE A 123 19.62 -14.19 -12.50
N ARG A 124 19.30 -14.80 -13.65
CA ARG A 124 17.95 -14.72 -14.25
C ARG A 124 16.87 -15.25 -13.33
N ARG A 125 17.12 -16.40 -12.67
CA ARG A 125 16.15 -17.00 -11.75
C ARG A 125 15.89 -16.09 -10.56
N PHE A 126 16.94 -15.53 -9.97
CA PHE A 126 16.81 -14.60 -8.84
C PHE A 126 15.97 -13.38 -9.22
N PHE A 127 16.29 -12.74 -10.36
CA PHE A 127 15.54 -11.58 -10.82
C PHE A 127 14.09 -11.92 -11.18
N PHE A 128 13.86 -13.07 -11.83
CA PHE A 128 12.51 -13.54 -12.14
C PHE A 128 11.67 -13.73 -10.88
N ASP A 129 12.20 -14.40 -9.86
CA ASP A 129 11.48 -14.64 -8.60
C ASP A 129 11.17 -13.31 -7.88
N TYR A 130 12.09 -12.37 -7.86
CA TYR A 130 11.85 -11.02 -7.35
C TYR A 130 10.74 -10.30 -8.10
N ARG A 131 10.81 -10.31 -9.44
CA ARG A 131 9.81 -9.67 -10.30
C ARG A 131 8.41 -10.23 -10.06
N GLN A 132 8.28 -11.56 -9.94
CA GLN A 132 6.99 -12.20 -9.68
C GLN A 132 6.41 -11.78 -8.32
N GLU A 133 7.21 -11.69 -7.30
CA GLU A 133 6.78 -11.25 -5.97
C GLU A 133 6.29 -9.80 -5.99
N LEU A 134 7.03 -8.91 -6.63
CA LEU A 134 6.63 -7.50 -6.79
C LEU A 134 5.32 -7.36 -7.59
N LEU A 135 5.17 -8.10 -8.68
CA LEU A 135 3.93 -8.10 -9.47
C LEU A 135 2.73 -8.65 -8.68
N THR A 136 2.93 -9.68 -7.86
CA THR A 136 1.89 -10.26 -7.00
C THR A 136 1.46 -9.26 -5.93
N HIS A 137 2.40 -8.53 -5.36
CA HIS A 137 2.14 -7.48 -4.38
C HIS A 137 1.29 -6.35 -4.99
N PHE A 138 1.71 -5.78 -6.11
CA PHE A 138 0.94 -4.74 -6.79
C PHE A 138 -0.44 -5.22 -7.26
N ALA A 139 -0.56 -6.48 -7.72
CA ALA A 139 -1.85 -7.05 -8.08
C ALA A 139 -2.80 -7.11 -6.87
N TYR A 140 -2.31 -7.47 -5.69
CA TYR A 140 -3.12 -7.46 -4.47
C TYR A 140 -3.62 -6.05 -4.12
N GLU A 141 -2.78 -5.04 -4.25
CA GLU A 141 -3.18 -3.65 -4.01
C GLU A 141 -4.20 -3.15 -5.04
N GLU A 142 -3.96 -3.39 -6.32
CA GLU A 142 -4.84 -2.98 -7.41
C GLU A 142 -6.20 -3.70 -7.42
N GLU A 143 -6.24 -4.97 -7.02
CA GLU A 143 -7.43 -5.81 -7.08
C GLU A 143 -8.22 -5.83 -5.76
N THR A 144 -7.59 -5.51 -4.63
CA THR A 144 -8.21 -5.62 -3.30
C THR A 144 -8.20 -4.31 -2.53
N VAL A 145 -7.02 -3.69 -2.35
CA VAL A 145 -6.86 -2.54 -1.45
C VAL A 145 -7.44 -1.27 -2.08
N PHE A 146 -7.03 -0.94 -3.29
CA PHE A 146 -7.47 0.29 -3.96
C PHE A 146 -8.98 0.30 -4.27
N PRO A 147 -9.60 -0.79 -4.76
CA PRO A 147 -11.04 -0.85 -4.89
C PRO A 147 -11.80 -0.66 -3.57
N TYR A 148 -11.29 -1.24 -2.48
CA TYR A 148 -11.86 -1.02 -1.15
C TYR A 148 -11.83 0.46 -0.74
N VAL A 149 -10.71 1.14 -0.96
CA VAL A 149 -10.59 2.57 -0.65
C VAL A 149 -11.53 3.41 -1.53
N GLU A 150 -11.67 3.07 -2.81
CA GLU A 150 -12.62 3.72 -3.73
C GLU A 150 -14.08 3.49 -3.31
N GLU A 151 -14.43 2.29 -2.87
CA GLU A 151 -15.76 2.03 -2.30
C GLU A 151 -16.02 2.89 -1.07
N MET A 152 -15.05 3.00 -0.16
CA MET A 152 -15.12 3.86 1.02
C MET A 152 -15.30 5.35 0.67
N LEU A 153 -14.68 5.82 -0.41
CA LEU A 153 -14.85 7.20 -0.90
C LEU A 153 -16.25 7.45 -1.48
N ASN A 154 -16.85 6.45 -2.12
CA ASN A 154 -18.13 6.59 -2.84
C ASN A 154 -19.35 6.20 -2.01
N SER A 155 -19.23 5.29 -1.06
CA SER A 155 -20.31 4.80 -0.23
C SER A 155 -19.84 4.63 1.21
N GLN A 156 -20.61 5.11 2.16
CA GLN A 156 -20.31 4.96 3.59
C GLN A 156 -20.54 3.52 4.11
N ASP A 157 -20.91 2.57 3.25
CA ASP A 157 -21.12 1.17 3.60
C ASP A 157 -19.86 0.35 3.29
N GLY A 158 -19.00 0.14 4.30
CA GLY A 158 -17.78 -0.62 4.18
C GLY A 158 -18.02 -2.12 3.97
N ASN A 159 -17.30 -2.68 3.02
CA ASN A 159 -17.16 -4.11 2.76
C ASN A 159 -16.47 -4.85 3.93
N SER A 160 -16.40 -6.17 3.89
CA SER A 160 -15.83 -7.02 4.96
C SER A 160 -14.30 -6.90 5.13
N PHE A 161 -13.61 -6.22 4.23
CA PHE A 161 -12.17 -5.91 4.29
C PHE A 161 -11.93 -4.75 5.26
N THR A 162 -10.78 -4.75 5.93
CA THR A 162 -10.29 -3.61 6.72
C THR A 162 -8.86 -3.31 6.33
N ILE A 163 -8.50 -2.02 6.34
CA ILE A 163 -7.13 -1.62 5.98
C ILE A 163 -6.07 -2.18 6.93
N GLY A 164 -6.45 -2.51 8.17
CA GLY A 164 -5.56 -3.19 9.13
C GLY A 164 -5.12 -4.59 8.71
N GLU A 165 -5.85 -5.26 7.81
CA GLU A 165 -5.41 -6.54 7.22
C GLU A 165 -4.30 -6.34 6.20
N TYR A 166 -4.33 -5.24 5.46
CA TYR A 166 -3.25 -4.84 4.56
C TYR A 166 -1.96 -4.55 5.33
N GLU A 167 -2.03 -3.73 6.39
CA GLU A 167 -0.88 -3.36 7.23
C GLU A 167 -0.14 -4.59 7.79
N GLN A 168 -0.89 -5.64 8.22
CA GLN A 168 -0.29 -6.86 8.76
C GLN A 168 0.38 -7.75 7.71
N ASN A 169 0.00 -7.64 6.45
CA ASN A 169 0.47 -8.48 5.34
C ASN A 169 1.46 -7.77 4.43
N HIS A 170 1.79 -6.51 4.70
CA HIS A 170 2.73 -5.73 3.90
C HIS A 170 4.13 -6.37 3.98
N SER A 171 4.59 -6.95 2.86
CA SER A 171 5.87 -7.66 2.79
C SER A 171 7.01 -6.69 2.51
N ASN A 172 8.20 -6.97 3.06
CA ASN A 172 9.41 -6.18 2.78
C ASN A 172 10.01 -6.56 1.43
N ILE A 173 9.47 -5.95 0.36
CA ILE A 173 9.88 -6.20 -1.03
C ILE A 173 11.31 -5.71 -1.32
N GLU A 174 11.83 -4.81 -0.48
CA GLU A 174 13.13 -4.15 -0.70
C GLU A 174 14.33 -5.03 -0.34
N GLU A 175 14.15 -6.06 0.52
CA GLU A 175 15.25 -6.91 0.97
C GLU A 175 15.91 -7.64 -0.20
N LYS A 176 15.13 -8.21 -1.11
CA LYS A 176 15.66 -8.93 -2.29
C LYS A 176 16.41 -8.01 -3.26
N LEU A 177 15.98 -6.75 -3.41
CA LEU A 177 16.75 -5.76 -4.19
C LEU A 177 18.09 -5.46 -3.53
N THR A 178 18.09 -5.38 -2.21
CA THR A 178 19.32 -5.20 -1.44
C THR A 178 20.26 -6.38 -1.62
N ASP A 179 19.75 -7.61 -1.58
CA ASP A 179 20.53 -8.82 -1.83
C ASP A 179 21.11 -8.85 -3.24
N LEU A 180 20.30 -8.56 -4.27
CA LEU A 180 20.76 -8.50 -5.65
C LEU A 180 21.86 -7.43 -5.84
N LYS A 181 21.67 -6.26 -5.23
CA LYS A 181 22.72 -5.21 -5.21
C LYS A 181 24.02 -5.72 -4.60
N TYR A 182 23.96 -6.40 -3.45
CA TYR A 182 25.15 -6.96 -2.81
C TYR A 182 25.80 -8.06 -3.65
N LEU A 183 25.01 -8.92 -4.28
CA LEU A 183 25.53 -9.94 -5.20
C LEU A 183 26.31 -9.32 -6.35
N VAL A 184 25.78 -8.27 -6.98
CA VAL A 184 26.47 -7.55 -8.06
C VAL A 184 27.73 -6.84 -7.55
N MET A 185 27.68 -6.18 -6.39
CA MET A 185 28.82 -5.43 -5.84
C MET A 185 29.96 -6.34 -5.36
N MET A 186 29.64 -7.44 -4.69
CA MET A 186 30.62 -8.22 -3.94
C MET A 186 31.00 -9.53 -4.62
N TYR A 187 30.12 -10.09 -5.44
CA TYR A 187 30.26 -11.46 -5.96
C TYR A 187 30.05 -11.56 -7.48
N LEU A 188 30.10 -10.41 -8.18
CA LEU A 188 29.97 -10.43 -9.63
C LEU A 188 31.07 -11.29 -10.26
N PRO A 189 30.73 -12.32 -11.09
CA PRO A 189 31.70 -13.13 -11.76
C PRO A 189 32.65 -12.30 -12.67
N ALA A 190 33.94 -12.61 -12.68
CA ALA A 190 34.94 -11.88 -13.44
C ALA A 190 34.63 -11.71 -14.96
N PRO A 191 33.97 -12.67 -15.66
CA PRO A 191 33.59 -12.51 -17.05
C PRO A 191 32.51 -11.48 -17.31
N CYS A 192 31.70 -11.11 -16.29
CA CYS A 192 30.58 -10.20 -16.49
C CYS A 192 31.02 -8.80 -16.94
N ASN A 193 30.19 -8.14 -17.74
CA ASN A 193 30.47 -6.81 -18.25
C ASN A 193 30.41 -5.77 -17.12
N GLN A 194 31.55 -5.16 -16.81
CA GLN A 194 31.67 -4.18 -15.74
C GLN A 194 30.88 -2.88 -16.00
N GLN A 195 30.82 -2.43 -17.26
CA GLN A 195 30.10 -1.21 -17.62
C GLN A 195 28.60 -1.38 -17.40
N ASP A 196 28.04 -2.53 -17.78
CA ASP A 196 26.63 -2.83 -17.56
C ASP A 196 26.34 -3.12 -16.09
N ALA A 197 27.31 -3.63 -15.31
CA ALA A 197 27.18 -3.78 -13.87
C ALA A 197 26.92 -2.43 -13.16
N TYR A 198 27.57 -1.34 -13.58
CA TYR A 198 27.27 0.00 -13.05
C TYR A 198 25.85 0.45 -13.39
N ARG A 199 25.36 0.15 -14.59
CA ARG A 199 23.96 0.44 -14.98
C ARG A 199 22.97 -0.35 -14.12
N VAL A 200 23.23 -1.64 -13.92
CA VAL A 200 22.41 -2.50 -13.05
C VAL A 200 22.36 -1.94 -11.63
N LEU A 201 23.52 -1.58 -11.05
CA LEU A 201 23.57 -0.99 -9.70
C LEU A 201 22.82 0.34 -9.61
N PHE A 202 22.89 1.16 -10.65
CA PHE A 202 22.12 2.41 -10.73
C PHE A 202 20.63 2.13 -10.72
N TYR A 203 20.13 1.24 -11.58
CA TYR A 203 18.69 0.87 -11.62
C TYR A 203 18.23 0.23 -10.31
N LEU A 204 19.02 -0.69 -9.74
CA LEU A 204 18.69 -1.32 -8.45
C LEU A 204 18.60 -0.29 -7.33
N SER A 205 19.56 0.65 -7.28
CA SER A 205 19.54 1.70 -6.25
C SER A 205 18.36 2.66 -6.42
N SER A 206 18.06 3.06 -7.66
CA SER A 206 16.95 3.96 -7.97
C SER A 206 15.60 3.30 -7.67
N LEU A 207 15.39 2.06 -8.11
CA LEU A 207 14.17 1.31 -7.86
C LEU A 207 13.95 1.10 -6.36
N ARG A 208 14.98 0.69 -5.61
CA ARG A 208 14.88 0.49 -4.17
C ARG A 208 14.51 1.77 -3.42
N GLN A 209 15.15 2.90 -3.77
CA GLN A 209 14.86 4.19 -3.14
C GLN A 209 13.42 4.63 -3.42
N ASP A 210 12.96 4.44 -4.64
CA ASP A 210 11.62 4.87 -5.04
C ASP A 210 10.53 3.97 -4.42
N LEU A 211 10.75 2.64 -4.38
CA LEU A 211 9.87 1.71 -3.68
C LEU A 211 9.78 2.03 -2.18
N ALA A 212 10.90 2.35 -1.51
CA ALA A 212 10.89 2.76 -0.11
C ALA A 212 10.02 4.01 0.14
N LYS A 213 10.03 4.98 -0.79
CA LYS A 213 9.17 6.17 -0.69
C LYS A 213 7.71 5.85 -1.01
N HIS A 214 7.46 4.92 -1.94
CA HIS A 214 6.14 4.39 -2.25
C HIS A 214 5.52 3.75 -1.00
N THR A 215 6.21 2.80 -0.37
CA THR A 215 5.80 2.17 0.89
C THR A 215 5.54 3.20 2.00
N LEU A 216 6.40 4.23 2.14
CA LEU A 216 6.17 5.30 3.12
C LEU A 216 4.89 6.10 2.84
N ILE A 217 4.51 6.30 1.58
CA ILE A 217 3.24 6.97 1.23
C ILE A 217 2.05 6.09 1.61
N GLU A 218 2.16 4.78 1.42
CA GLU A 218 1.13 3.84 1.87
C GLU A 218 1.00 3.83 3.38
N ASP A 219 2.09 3.63 4.11
CA ASP A 219 2.10 3.49 5.56
C ASP A 219 1.76 4.79 6.30
N GLU A 220 2.28 5.92 5.85
CA GLU A 220 2.18 7.20 6.56
C GLU A 220 1.06 8.12 6.05
N ILE A 221 0.48 7.82 4.87
CA ILE A 221 -0.61 8.63 4.29
C ILE A 221 -1.85 7.77 4.02
N LEU A 222 -1.77 6.77 3.13
CA LEU A 222 -2.93 5.99 2.70
C LEU A 222 -3.58 5.28 3.90
N VAL A 223 -2.84 4.45 4.61
CA VAL A 223 -3.34 3.66 5.74
C VAL A 223 -3.96 4.55 6.82
N PRO A 224 -3.31 5.61 7.34
CA PRO A 224 -3.91 6.49 8.34
C PRO A 224 -5.16 7.23 7.89
N MET A 225 -5.25 7.62 6.59
CA MET A 225 -6.44 8.26 6.05
C MET A 225 -7.62 7.28 6.01
N VAL A 226 -7.38 6.04 5.57
CA VAL A 226 -8.43 5.00 5.47
C VAL A 226 -8.87 4.53 6.85
N VAL A 227 -7.95 4.28 7.79
CA VAL A 227 -8.28 3.96 9.20
C VAL A 227 -9.24 5.00 9.77
N ARG A 228 -8.96 6.27 9.53
CA ARG A 228 -9.84 7.34 10.01
C ARG A 228 -11.22 7.32 9.35
N MET A 229 -11.30 7.02 8.05
CA MET A 229 -12.59 6.88 7.37
C MET A 229 -13.38 5.71 7.97
N GLU A 230 -12.72 4.57 8.24
CA GLU A 230 -13.32 3.42 8.92
C GLU A 230 -13.86 3.81 10.32
N GLU A 231 -13.11 4.59 11.09
CA GLU A 231 -13.54 5.10 12.41
C GLU A 231 -14.78 5.99 12.31
N VAL A 232 -14.82 6.91 11.33
CA VAL A 232 -15.97 7.79 11.10
C VAL A 232 -17.20 6.99 10.69
N VAL A 233 -17.05 6.04 9.78
CA VAL A 233 -18.14 5.14 9.36
C VAL A 233 -18.63 4.30 10.54
N ALA A 234 -17.74 3.76 11.35
CA ALA A 234 -18.09 2.99 12.54
C ALA A 234 -18.82 3.85 13.58
N ALA A 235 -18.39 5.09 13.80
CA ALA A 235 -19.03 6.03 14.74
C ALA A 235 -20.39 6.57 14.26
N ALA A 236 -20.59 6.66 12.94
CA ALA A 236 -21.85 7.13 12.36
C ALA A 236 -22.97 6.06 12.36
N ARG A 237 -22.62 4.80 12.65
CA ARG A 237 -23.62 3.71 12.73
C ARG A 237 -24.34 3.76 14.08
N PRO A 238 -25.66 3.66 14.12
CA PRO A 238 -26.41 3.66 15.37
C PRO A 238 -25.98 2.48 16.24
N GLU A 239 -25.72 2.74 17.53
CA GLU A 239 -25.53 1.69 18.53
C GLU A 239 -26.75 0.76 18.49
N GLY A 240 -26.51 -0.53 18.18
CA GLY A 240 -27.59 -1.53 18.21
C GLY A 240 -28.09 -1.98 16.84
N GLU A 241 -27.28 -1.93 15.77
CA GLU A 241 -27.65 -2.59 14.52
C GLU A 241 -27.93 -4.07 14.77
N GLU A 242 -29.21 -4.49 14.62
CA GLU A 242 -29.59 -5.88 14.84
C GLU A 242 -28.82 -6.82 13.91
N LEU A 243 -28.41 -7.97 14.45
CA LEU A 243 -27.86 -9.03 13.63
C LEU A 243 -28.90 -9.50 12.62
N SER A 244 -28.52 -9.60 11.35
CA SER A 244 -29.37 -10.19 10.32
C SER A 244 -29.72 -11.65 10.67
N ALA A 245 -30.75 -12.19 10.06
CA ALA A 245 -31.13 -13.60 10.28
C ALA A 245 -29.94 -14.53 10.03
N ARG A 246 -29.16 -14.27 8.99
CA ARG A 246 -27.97 -15.06 8.64
C ARG A 246 -26.84 -14.92 9.65
N GLU A 247 -26.60 -13.73 10.16
CA GLU A 247 -25.60 -13.49 11.21
C GLU A 247 -25.99 -14.15 12.54
N LYS A 248 -27.29 -14.17 12.88
CA LYS A 248 -27.80 -14.90 14.05
C LYS A 248 -27.57 -16.41 13.92
N GLU A 249 -27.82 -17.01 12.75
CA GLU A 249 -27.56 -18.43 12.47
C GLU A 249 -26.05 -18.77 12.61
N ILE A 250 -25.18 -17.96 11.99
CA ILE A 250 -23.73 -18.13 12.10
C ILE A 250 -23.25 -17.96 13.54
N LEU A 251 -23.78 -16.96 14.27
CA LEU A 251 -23.45 -16.73 15.68
C LEU A 251 -23.83 -17.93 16.55
N VAL A 252 -24.98 -18.57 16.32
CA VAL A 252 -25.41 -19.79 17.02
C VAL A 252 -24.41 -20.92 16.77
N SER A 253 -23.97 -21.11 15.53
CA SER A 253 -22.99 -22.15 15.19
C SER A 253 -21.61 -21.87 15.81
N VAL A 254 -21.17 -20.61 15.85
CA VAL A 254 -19.94 -20.17 16.54
C VAL A 254 -20.03 -20.41 18.04
N ALA A 255 -21.15 -20.08 18.66
CA ALA A 255 -21.39 -20.28 20.10
C ALA A 255 -21.43 -21.76 20.49
N LYS A 256 -21.79 -22.65 19.55
CA LYS A 256 -21.71 -24.12 19.70
C LYS A 256 -20.31 -24.69 19.42
N GLY A 257 -19.29 -23.86 19.27
CA GLY A 257 -17.90 -24.29 19.08
C GLY A 257 -17.54 -24.78 17.67
N LYS A 258 -18.42 -24.61 16.66
CA LYS A 258 -18.14 -25.09 15.30
C LYS A 258 -17.00 -24.29 14.64
N LEU A 259 -16.16 -25.00 13.89
CA LEU A 259 -15.10 -24.40 13.08
C LEU A 259 -15.69 -23.73 11.81
N ASN A 260 -14.99 -22.75 11.25
CA ASN A 260 -15.43 -22.04 10.05
C ASN A 260 -15.74 -22.98 8.88
N LYS A 261 -15.00 -24.08 8.73
CA LYS A 261 -15.24 -25.08 7.70
C LYS A 261 -16.56 -25.84 7.90
N GLU A 262 -16.86 -26.23 9.14
CA GLU A 262 -18.09 -26.92 9.49
C GLU A 262 -19.32 -26.04 9.29
N ILE A 263 -19.20 -24.75 9.63
CA ILE A 263 -20.22 -23.74 9.38
C ILE A 263 -20.45 -23.52 7.87
N ALA A 264 -19.37 -23.48 7.10
CA ALA A 264 -19.40 -23.34 5.64
C ALA A 264 -20.16 -24.51 4.99
N ASP A 265 -19.84 -25.74 5.41
CA ASP A 265 -20.49 -26.97 4.94
C ASP A 265 -21.97 -27.02 5.35
N GLU A 266 -22.29 -26.68 6.60
CA GLU A 266 -23.66 -26.69 7.13
C GLU A 266 -24.60 -25.74 6.38
N TYR A 267 -24.09 -24.56 6.04
CA TYR A 267 -24.90 -23.50 5.39
C TYR A 267 -24.70 -23.42 3.88
N ASN A 268 -23.90 -24.32 3.30
CA ASN A 268 -23.58 -24.37 1.87
C ASN A 268 -23.04 -23.03 1.31
N ILE A 269 -22.09 -22.44 2.03
CA ILE A 269 -21.40 -21.19 1.69
C ILE A 269 -19.90 -21.37 1.72
N SER A 270 -19.15 -20.41 1.18
CA SER A 270 -17.68 -20.47 1.26
C SER A 270 -17.17 -20.20 2.68
N ILE A 271 -16.00 -20.73 3.02
CA ILE A 271 -15.31 -20.41 4.29
C ILE A 271 -15.10 -18.91 4.42
N TYR A 272 -14.77 -18.22 3.33
CA TYR A 272 -14.62 -16.76 3.29
C TYR A 272 -15.91 -16.03 3.64
N THR A 273 -17.07 -16.53 3.19
CA THR A 273 -18.38 -15.99 3.55
C THR A 273 -18.66 -16.15 5.05
N VAL A 274 -18.26 -17.27 5.66
CA VAL A 274 -18.36 -17.47 7.13
C VAL A 274 -17.49 -16.47 7.87
N ILE A 275 -16.24 -16.30 7.45
CA ILE A 275 -15.31 -15.31 8.04
C ILE A 275 -15.92 -13.91 7.96
N THR A 276 -16.49 -13.53 6.83
CA THR A 276 -17.19 -12.25 6.62
C THR A 276 -18.34 -12.05 7.62
N HIS A 277 -19.22 -13.05 7.77
CA HIS A 277 -20.30 -12.97 8.74
C HIS A 277 -19.79 -12.86 10.18
N ARG A 278 -18.75 -13.60 10.55
CA ARG A 278 -18.13 -13.49 11.88
C ARG A 278 -17.55 -12.10 12.15
N LYS A 279 -16.88 -11.49 11.16
CA LYS A 279 -16.41 -10.10 11.25
C LYS A 279 -17.59 -9.12 11.47
N ASN A 280 -18.66 -9.27 10.70
CA ASN A 280 -19.87 -8.44 10.84
C ASN A 280 -20.53 -8.61 12.22
N ILE A 281 -20.60 -9.84 12.73
CA ILE A 281 -21.12 -10.11 14.08
C ILE A 281 -20.26 -9.40 15.12
N THR A 282 -18.93 -9.57 15.07
CA THR A 282 -17.99 -8.89 15.96
C THR A 282 -18.14 -7.37 15.89
N ARG A 283 -18.29 -6.83 14.70
CA ARG A 283 -18.48 -5.40 14.47
C ARG A 283 -19.80 -4.89 15.06
N LYS A 284 -20.92 -5.60 14.83
CA LYS A 284 -22.26 -5.21 15.30
C LYS A 284 -22.42 -5.34 16.82
N THR A 285 -21.80 -6.35 17.41
CA THR A 285 -21.87 -6.64 18.86
C THR A 285 -20.77 -5.99 19.69
N GLY A 286 -19.67 -5.54 19.05
CA GLY A 286 -18.46 -5.08 19.74
C GLY A 286 -17.65 -6.21 20.42
N ILE A 287 -18.07 -7.47 20.29
CA ILE A 287 -17.53 -8.63 21.02
C ILE A 287 -16.56 -9.40 20.13
N LYS A 288 -15.29 -9.49 20.54
CA LYS A 288 -14.21 -10.09 19.75
C LYS A 288 -13.93 -11.57 20.06
N THR A 289 -14.29 -12.05 21.26
CA THR A 289 -13.98 -13.43 21.69
C THR A 289 -15.16 -14.37 21.48
N VAL A 290 -14.87 -15.65 21.15
CA VAL A 290 -15.92 -16.69 21.03
C VAL A 290 -16.70 -16.82 22.32
N ALA A 291 -16.01 -16.84 23.47
CA ALA A 291 -16.67 -16.90 24.78
C ALA A 291 -17.64 -15.71 25.00
N GLY A 292 -17.21 -14.50 24.65
CA GLY A 292 -18.07 -13.31 24.71
C GLY A 292 -19.28 -13.41 23.77
N LEU A 293 -19.07 -13.89 22.54
CA LEU A 293 -20.16 -14.12 21.58
C LEU A 293 -21.13 -15.19 22.05
N THR A 294 -20.66 -16.25 22.75
CA THR A 294 -21.50 -17.26 23.38
C THR A 294 -22.38 -16.65 24.47
N VAL A 295 -21.80 -15.81 25.35
CA VAL A 295 -22.56 -15.08 26.37
C VAL A 295 -23.58 -14.14 25.74
N TYR A 296 -23.20 -13.42 24.70
CA TYR A 296 -24.14 -12.57 23.94
C TYR A 296 -25.33 -13.37 23.36
N ALA A 297 -25.05 -14.54 22.77
CA ALA A 297 -26.08 -15.41 22.20
C ALA A 297 -27.05 -15.95 23.29
N LEU A 298 -26.52 -16.28 24.48
CA LEU A 298 -27.34 -16.68 25.63
C LEU A 298 -28.23 -15.53 26.13
N LEU A 299 -27.67 -14.34 26.33
CA LEU A 299 -28.40 -13.17 26.82
C LEU A 299 -29.52 -12.70 25.86
N ASN A 300 -29.32 -12.94 24.55
CA ASN A 300 -30.32 -12.60 23.54
C ASN A 300 -31.23 -13.78 23.17
N ASN A 301 -31.24 -14.87 23.95
CA ASN A 301 -32.08 -16.06 23.75
C ASN A 301 -31.90 -16.73 22.37
N LEU A 302 -30.71 -16.62 21.77
CA LEU A 302 -30.38 -17.27 20.49
C LEU A 302 -29.96 -18.74 20.69
N ILE A 303 -29.48 -19.09 21.90
CA ILE A 303 -29.14 -20.46 22.32
C ILE A 303 -29.57 -20.67 23.78
N ASP A 304 -29.87 -21.94 24.15
CA ASP A 304 -30.15 -22.33 25.52
C ASP A 304 -28.87 -22.78 26.25
N MET A 305 -28.85 -22.61 27.59
CA MET A 305 -27.70 -23.05 28.43
C MET A 305 -27.35 -24.53 28.24
N ASN A 306 -28.31 -25.38 27.92
CA ASN A 306 -28.11 -26.83 27.70
C ASN A 306 -27.54 -27.15 26.30
N SER A 307 -27.33 -26.16 25.44
CA SER A 307 -26.83 -26.33 24.06
C SER A 307 -25.34 -25.96 23.89
N VAL A 308 -24.66 -25.56 24.98
CA VAL A 308 -23.23 -25.23 25.01
C VAL A 308 -22.51 -26.35 25.77
N GLU A 309 -21.79 -27.23 25.05
CA GLU A 309 -20.87 -28.20 25.62
C GLU A 309 -19.49 -27.60 25.88
#